data_354a3d11c5d96458f008b8fe05d3e54f
#
_entry.id   354a3d11c5d96458f008b8fe05d3e54f
#
_cell.length_a   1.000
_cell.length_b   1.000
_cell.length_c   1.000
_cell.angle_alpha   90.00
_cell.angle_beta   90.00
_cell.angle_gamma   90.00
#
_symmetry.space_group_name_H-M   'P 1'
#
loop_
_entity.id
_entity.type
_entity.pdbx_description
1 polymer ?
#
loop_
_entity_poly.entity_id
_entity_poly.type
_entity_poly.pdbx_seq_one_letter_code
_entity_poly.pdbx_strand_id
1 'polypeptide(L)'
;SCTELYAELVQKNKQGLSFKNVVVFNAYEYYPLVNTNQSCLSQLKTSLLDHVDILPENIYSLNGQLNKEKIVPFCKEYENKIETVGGIDYLVMGISDSGNLGFNESGSQMNSQTRLIMLDANSRSESTYIFGSLENVPRTALTIGIKTILNANKVVITAWGENKADIVKKVVEEKFSDTFSASYLQTHSNVKF
;
A
#
# COMPACT_ATOMS: atom_id res chain seq x y z
N SER A 1 -10.62 -2.42 2.54
CA SER A 1 -10.40 -1.04 3.06
C SER A 1 -10.00 -1.11 4.53
N CYS A 2 -9.01 -0.30 4.93
CA CYS A 2 -8.57 -0.22 6.33
C CYS A 2 -9.40 0.78 7.16
N THR A 3 -10.54 1.22 6.68
CA THR A 3 -11.32 2.33 7.25
C THR A 3 -11.71 2.11 8.73
N GLU A 4 -12.17 0.91 9.07
CA GLU A 4 -12.56 0.60 10.46
C GLU A 4 -11.34 0.56 11.38
N LEU A 5 -10.21 0.02 10.92
CA LEU A 5 -8.96 0.06 11.65
C LEU A 5 -8.50 1.50 11.91
N TYR A 6 -8.59 2.37 10.90
CA TYR A 6 -8.21 3.77 11.06
C TYR A 6 -9.12 4.49 12.06
N ALA A 7 -10.43 4.26 12.01
CA ALA A 7 -11.35 4.82 12.98
C ALA A 7 -11.03 4.40 14.41
N GLU A 8 -10.69 3.11 14.62
CA GLU A 8 -10.27 2.61 15.94
C GLU A 8 -8.95 3.24 16.41
N LEU A 9 -7.96 3.39 15.52
CA LEU A 9 -6.70 4.05 15.85
C LEU A 9 -6.90 5.52 16.26
N VAL A 10 -7.80 6.24 15.59
CA VAL A 10 -8.20 7.60 15.97
C VAL A 10 -8.82 7.62 17.37
N GLN A 11 -9.70 6.66 17.68
CA GLN A 11 -10.28 6.55 19.03
C GLN A 11 -9.23 6.23 20.09
N LYS A 12 -8.29 5.32 19.78
CA LYS A 12 -7.18 5.01 20.70
C LYS A 12 -6.26 6.22 20.92
N ASN A 13 -6.01 7.03 19.90
CA ASN A 13 -5.25 8.28 20.06
C ASN A 13 -5.95 9.22 21.04
N LYS A 14 -7.27 9.40 20.94
CA LYS A 14 -8.07 10.20 21.90
C LYS A 14 -8.01 9.63 23.32
N GLN A 15 -7.74 8.34 23.48
CA GLN A 15 -7.60 7.64 24.77
C GLN A 15 -6.15 7.63 25.30
N GLY A 16 -5.22 8.29 24.62
CA GLY A 16 -3.82 8.44 25.07
C GLY A 16 -2.78 7.65 24.28
N LEU A 17 -3.16 6.86 23.26
CA LEU A 17 -2.19 6.28 22.31
C LEU A 17 -1.58 7.41 21.48
N SER A 18 -0.25 7.61 21.58
CA SER A 18 0.42 8.70 20.85
C SER A 18 1.05 8.20 19.55
N PHE A 19 0.93 9.02 18.49
CA PHE A 19 1.58 8.83 17.19
C PHE A 19 2.80 9.71 16.98
N LYS A 20 3.22 10.50 17.98
CA LYS A 20 4.35 11.43 17.85
C LYS A 20 5.67 10.79 17.42
N ASN A 21 5.89 9.54 17.83
CA ASN A 21 7.09 8.78 17.49
C ASN A 21 6.85 7.76 16.37
N VAL A 22 5.66 7.76 15.76
CA VAL A 22 5.33 6.88 14.63
C VAL A 22 5.84 7.52 13.34
N VAL A 23 6.51 6.71 12.51
CA VAL A 23 6.89 7.08 11.15
C VAL A 23 5.98 6.33 10.18
N VAL A 24 5.33 7.05 9.27
CA VAL A 24 4.39 6.47 8.31
C VAL A 24 4.97 6.54 6.91
N PHE A 25 4.92 5.39 6.21
CA PHE A 25 5.23 5.27 4.80
C PHE A 25 3.96 4.88 4.04
N ASN A 26 3.56 5.70 3.05
CA ASN A 26 2.47 5.35 2.16
C ASN A 26 2.92 4.27 1.16
N ALA A 27 2.21 3.16 1.10
CA ALA A 27 2.65 1.98 0.35
C ALA A 27 2.53 2.09 -1.17
N TYR A 28 1.65 2.93 -1.70
CA TYR A 28 1.43 3.10 -3.14
C TYR A 28 0.77 4.43 -3.48
N GLU A 29 0.94 4.89 -4.73
CA GLU A 29 0.35 6.12 -5.25
C GLU A 29 0.16 6.04 -6.76
N TYR A 30 -0.92 6.62 -7.26
CA TYR A 30 -1.17 6.73 -8.71
C TYR A 30 -0.16 7.67 -9.39
N TYR A 31 0.20 7.33 -10.64
CA TYR A 31 1.12 8.13 -11.45
C TYR A 31 0.71 8.15 -12.94
N PRO A 32 0.72 9.30 -13.65
CA PRO A 32 0.81 10.64 -13.05
C PRO A 32 -0.45 10.99 -12.27
N LEU A 33 -0.30 11.71 -11.18
CA LEU A 33 -1.41 12.20 -10.37
C LEU A 33 -1.68 13.67 -10.72
N VAL A 34 -2.83 13.96 -11.31
CA VAL A 34 -3.23 15.32 -11.69
C VAL A 34 -3.95 16.02 -10.54
N ASN A 35 -4.91 15.32 -9.92
CA ASN A 35 -5.69 15.85 -8.82
C ASN A 35 -5.27 15.20 -7.50
N THR A 36 -4.68 16.00 -6.62
CA THR A 36 -4.18 15.53 -5.32
C THR A 36 -5.27 14.99 -4.39
N ASN A 37 -6.53 15.40 -4.56
CA ASN A 37 -7.65 14.86 -3.79
C ASN A 37 -7.93 13.38 -4.11
N GLN A 38 -7.44 12.89 -5.23
CA GLN A 38 -7.54 11.49 -5.65
C GLN A 38 -6.33 10.65 -5.22
N SER A 39 -5.38 11.24 -4.49
CA SER A 39 -4.18 10.53 -4.03
C SER A 39 -4.48 9.55 -2.91
N CYS A 40 -3.71 8.47 -2.87
CA CYS A 40 -3.76 7.51 -1.77
C CYS A 40 -3.32 8.17 -0.45
N LEU A 41 -2.35 9.09 -0.50
CA LEU A 41 -1.95 9.88 0.66
C LEU A 41 -3.10 10.77 1.17
N SER A 42 -3.86 11.42 0.27
CA SER A 42 -5.00 12.25 0.68
C SER A 42 -6.05 11.42 1.40
N GLN A 43 -6.35 10.22 0.90
CA GLN A 43 -7.26 9.29 1.56
C GLN A 43 -6.75 8.85 2.95
N LEU A 44 -5.45 8.57 3.08
CA LEU A 44 -4.84 8.21 4.35
C LEU A 44 -4.87 9.38 5.34
N LYS A 45 -4.62 10.61 4.87
CA LYS A 45 -4.71 11.83 5.69
C LYS A 45 -6.12 12.00 6.23
N THR A 46 -7.12 12.05 5.37
CA THR A 46 -8.52 12.27 5.76
C THR A 46 -9.08 11.16 6.64
N SER A 47 -8.58 9.93 6.51
CA SER A 47 -9.07 8.79 7.29
C SER A 47 -8.33 8.59 8.62
N LEU A 48 -7.08 9.03 8.74
CA LEU A 48 -6.24 8.76 9.90
C LEU A 48 -5.35 9.93 10.29
N LEU A 49 -4.44 10.37 9.39
CA LEU A 49 -3.29 11.18 9.80
C LEU A 49 -3.69 12.58 10.30
N ASP A 50 -4.76 13.17 9.78
CA ASP A 50 -5.28 14.48 10.20
C ASP A 50 -6.03 14.40 11.54
N HIS A 51 -6.24 13.20 12.09
CA HIS A 51 -7.00 12.95 13.31
C HIS A 51 -6.17 12.43 14.48
N VAL A 52 -4.85 12.28 14.30
CA VAL A 52 -3.90 11.79 15.30
C VAL A 52 -2.73 12.75 15.47
N ASP A 53 -1.97 12.63 16.55
CA ASP A 53 -0.87 13.54 16.92
C ASP A 53 0.47 13.20 16.23
N ILE A 54 0.43 12.65 15.00
CA ILE A 54 1.63 12.36 14.20
C ILE A 54 2.33 13.66 13.78
N LEU A 55 3.66 13.65 13.80
CA LEU A 55 4.46 14.79 13.34
C LEU A 55 4.53 14.81 11.81
N PRO A 56 4.32 15.95 11.13
CA PRO A 56 4.34 16.03 9.67
C PRO A 56 5.64 15.54 9.04
N GLU A 57 6.79 15.74 9.69
CA GLU A 57 8.11 15.27 9.24
C GLU A 57 8.28 13.74 9.29
N ASN A 58 7.38 13.04 9.97
CA ASN A 58 7.34 11.59 10.06
C ASN A 58 6.42 10.94 9.01
N ILE A 59 5.84 11.73 8.10
CA ILE A 59 4.96 11.24 7.04
C ILE A 59 5.71 11.21 5.71
N TYR A 60 6.02 10.03 5.22
CA TYR A 60 6.66 9.80 3.93
C TYR A 60 5.67 9.22 2.94
N SER A 61 5.62 9.80 1.74
CA SER A 61 4.71 9.34 0.69
C SER A 61 5.39 9.21 -0.66
N LEU A 62 4.91 8.27 -1.44
CA LEU A 62 5.22 8.19 -2.85
C LEU A 62 4.60 9.40 -3.57
N ASN A 63 5.38 10.05 -4.43
CA ASN A 63 4.95 11.28 -5.08
C ASN A 63 4.49 11.02 -6.52
N GLY A 64 3.16 11.04 -6.73
CA GLY A 64 2.54 10.85 -8.05
C GLY A 64 2.70 12.02 -9.02
N GLN A 65 3.32 13.14 -8.62
CA GLN A 65 3.51 14.34 -9.44
C GLN A 65 4.96 14.57 -9.89
N LEU A 66 5.82 13.56 -9.70
CA LEU A 66 7.23 13.65 -10.12
C LEU A 66 7.39 13.73 -11.64
N ASN A 67 8.41 14.42 -12.10
CA ASN A 67 8.88 14.28 -13.46
C ASN A 67 9.40 12.84 -13.67
N LYS A 68 9.18 12.30 -14.87
CA LYS A 68 9.47 10.90 -15.19
C LYS A 68 10.91 10.49 -14.92
N GLU A 69 11.86 11.37 -15.23
CA GLU A 69 13.30 11.14 -14.99
C GLU A 69 13.71 11.06 -13.52
N LYS A 70 12.87 11.59 -12.63
CA LYS A 70 13.11 11.56 -11.19
C LYS A 70 12.52 10.33 -10.47
N ILE A 71 11.72 9.52 -11.16
CA ILE A 71 11.03 8.38 -10.55
C ILE A 71 12.01 7.35 -9.98
N VAL A 72 12.98 6.92 -10.79
CA VAL A 72 13.94 5.87 -10.38
C VAL A 72 14.78 6.31 -9.18
N PRO A 73 15.43 7.49 -9.18
CA PRO A 73 16.18 7.96 -8.02
C PRO A 73 15.29 8.15 -6.80
N PHE A 74 14.07 8.65 -6.97
CA PHE A 74 13.11 8.82 -5.88
C PHE A 74 12.71 7.49 -5.23
N CYS A 75 12.40 6.47 -6.03
CA CYS A 75 12.06 5.13 -5.51
C CYS A 75 13.22 4.53 -4.70
N LYS A 76 14.46 4.72 -5.17
CA LYS A 76 15.65 4.28 -4.44
C LYS A 76 15.84 5.04 -3.12
N GLU A 77 15.63 6.34 -3.13
CA GLU A 77 15.68 7.18 -1.93
C GLU A 77 14.59 6.76 -0.92
N TYR A 78 13.39 6.42 -1.40
CA TYR A 78 12.29 5.94 -0.57
C TYR A 78 12.65 4.65 0.17
N GLU A 79 13.23 3.67 -0.52
CA GLU A 79 13.74 2.43 0.09
C GLU A 79 14.86 2.72 1.12
N ASN A 80 15.82 3.57 0.76
CA ASN A 80 16.89 3.97 1.69
C ASN A 80 16.32 4.64 2.95
N LYS A 81 15.24 5.41 2.81
CA LYS A 81 14.59 6.05 3.95
C LYS A 81 13.94 5.02 4.88
N ILE A 82 13.25 4.01 4.31
CA ILE A 82 12.71 2.89 5.08
C ILE A 82 13.83 2.18 5.86
N GLU A 83 14.95 1.88 5.20
CA GLU A 83 16.10 1.23 5.85
C GLU A 83 16.70 2.10 6.97
N THR A 84 16.83 3.41 6.74
CA THR A 84 17.44 4.36 7.70
C THR A 84 16.65 4.46 9.01
N VAL A 85 15.33 4.31 8.96
CA VAL A 85 14.49 4.33 10.17
C VAL A 85 14.37 2.96 10.84
N GLY A 86 15.06 1.94 10.33
CA GLY A 86 15.09 0.58 10.91
C GLY A 86 14.13 -0.41 10.26
N GLY A 87 13.54 -0.07 9.12
CA GLY A 87 12.56 -0.89 8.40
C GLY A 87 11.10 -0.57 8.76
N ILE A 88 10.21 -1.49 8.42
CA ILE A 88 8.77 -1.38 8.69
C ILE A 88 8.40 -2.34 9.82
N ASP A 89 7.95 -1.81 10.97
CA ASP A 89 7.49 -2.63 12.09
C ASP A 89 6.12 -3.26 11.81
N TYR A 90 5.19 -2.47 11.28
CA TYR A 90 3.83 -2.90 10.95
C TYR A 90 3.46 -2.44 9.54
N LEU A 91 3.20 -3.39 8.67
CA LEU A 91 2.62 -3.13 7.37
C LEU A 91 1.14 -3.54 7.38
N VAL A 92 0.25 -2.60 7.09
CA VAL A 92 -1.19 -2.86 6.98
C VAL A 92 -1.61 -2.62 5.54
N MET A 93 -2.19 -3.60 4.89
CA MET A 93 -2.64 -3.52 3.51
C MET A 93 -3.98 -4.23 3.30
N GLY A 94 -4.73 -3.78 2.30
CA GLY A 94 -5.82 -4.55 1.72
C GLY A 94 -5.30 -5.55 0.68
N ILE A 95 -6.13 -6.53 0.35
CA ILE A 95 -5.92 -7.43 -0.79
C ILE A 95 -6.90 -7.06 -1.92
N SER A 96 -6.40 -6.94 -3.16
CA SER A 96 -7.25 -6.71 -4.34
C SER A 96 -8.08 -7.95 -4.69
N ASP A 97 -9.10 -7.81 -5.55
CA ASP A 97 -9.87 -8.95 -6.06
C ASP A 97 -9.00 -9.91 -6.90
N SER A 98 -7.90 -9.40 -7.45
CA SER A 98 -6.90 -10.17 -8.19
C SER A 98 -5.81 -10.81 -7.31
N GLY A 99 -5.86 -10.64 -5.99
CA GLY A 99 -4.84 -11.18 -5.06
C GLY A 99 -3.54 -10.38 -5.02
N ASN A 100 -3.58 -9.10 -5.39
CA ASN A 100 -2.42 -8.23 -5.37
C ASN A 100 -2.27 -7.50 -4.04
N LEU A 101 -1.04 -7.23 -3.64
CA LEU A 101 -0.66 -6.35 -2.53
C LEU A 101 -0.24 -4.98 -3.07
N GLY A 102 -1.00 -3.94 -2.71
CA GLY A 102 -0.84 -2.63 -3.34
C GLY A 102 -1.02 -2.76 -4.85
N PHE A 103 -0.11 -2.17 -5.63
CA PHE A 103 -0.10 -2.31 -7.08
C PHE A 103 0.94 -3.32 -7.59
N ASN A 104 1.29 -4.35 -6.79
CA ASN A 104 2.14 -5.44 -7.26
C ASN A 104 1.33 -6.41 -8.12
N GLU A 105 1.16 -6.05 -9.40
CA GLU A 105 0.42 -6.83 -10.38
C GLU A 105 1.03 -8.20 -10.64
N SER A 106 0.24 -9.09 -11.28
CA SER A 106 0.72 -10.42 -11.73
C SER A 106 2.06 -10.33 -12.45
N GLY A 107 2.99 -11.23 -12.13
CA GLY A 107 4.38 -11.20 -12.59
C GLY A 107 5.33 -10.36 -11.74
N SER A 108 4.86 -9.73 -10.66
CA SER A 108 5.72 -9.01 -9.72
C SER A 108 6.68 -9.98 -9.02
N GLN A 109 7.98 -9.72 -9.14
CA GLN A 109 9.01 -10.59 -8.59
C GLN A 109 9.16 -10.43 -7.07
N MET A 110 9.48 -11.53 -6.39
CA MET A 110 9.68 -11.57 -4.93
C MET A 110 10.78 -10.60 -4.45
N ASN A 111 11.79 -10.34 -5.26
CA ASN A 111 12.89 -9.43 -4.95
C ASN A 111 12.65 -7.98 -5.37
N SER A 112 11.44 -7.65 -5.85
CA SER A 112 11.11 -6.28 -6.28
C SER A 112 11.09 -5.31 -5.10
N GLN A 113 11.59 -4.10 -5.35
CA GLN A 113 11.56 -2.96 -4.45
C GLN A 113 10.58 -1.90 -4.97
N THR A 114 10.52 -0.74 -4.31
CA THR A 114 9.67 0.39 -4.73
C THR A 114 9.96 0.79 -6.16
N ARG A 115 8.89 0.89 -6.98
CA ARG A 115 9.03 1.13 -8.42
C ARG A 115 7.76 1.68 -9.05
N LEU A 116 7.91 2.20 -10.26
CA LEU A 116 6.81 2.46 -11.17
C LEU A 116 6.35 1.13 -11.79
N ILE A 117 5.04 0.93 -11.85
CA ILE A 117 4.41 -0.25 -12.46
C ILE A 117 3.27 0.17 -13.37
N MET A 118 2.98 -0.65 -14.37
CA MET A 118 1.78 -0.51 -15.20
C MET A 118 0.61 -1.22 -14.51
N LEU A 119 -0.49 -0.53 -14.36
CA LEU A 119 -1.72 -1.08 -13.80
C LEU A 119 -2.44 -1.96 -14.84
N ASP A 120 -2.88 -3.12 -14.42
CA ASP A 120 -3.72 -3.99 -15.24
C ASP A 120 -5.16 -3.47 -15.37
N ALA A 121 -5.97 -4.15 -16.18
CA ALA A 121 -7.36 -3.75 -16.42
C ALA A 121 -8.22 -3.86 -15.15
N ASN A 122 -7.97 -4.88 -14.31
CA ASN A 122 -8.74 -5.12 -13.09
C ASN A 122 -8.45 -4.02 -12.06
N SER A 123 -7.16 -3.76 -11.77
CA SER A 123 -6.75 -2.70 -10.84
C SER A 123 -7.27 -1.32 -11.27
N ARG A 124 -7.27 -1.05 -12.57
CA ARG A 124 -7.86 0.19 -13.09
C ARG A 124 -9.39 0.20 -12.94
N SER A 125 -10.06 -0.90 -13.20
CA SER A 125 -11.50 -1.02 -13.00
C SER A 125 -11.89 -0.83 -11.54
N GLU A 126 -11.18 -1.46 -10.61
CA GLU A 126 -11.37 -1.30 -9.17
C GLU A 126 -11.17 0.15 -8.70
N SER A 127 -10.40 0.94 -9.44
CA SER A 127 -10.09 2.34 -9.09
C SER A 127 -11.08 3.36 -9.66
N THR A 128 -12.04 2.96 -10.48
CA THR A 128 -12.98 3.87 -11.17
C THR A 128 -13.79 4.72 -10.20
N TYR A 129 -14.11 4.22 -9.01
CA TYR A 129 -14.86 4.98 -8.01
C TYR A 129 -14.10 6.22 -7.49
N ILE A 130 -12.76 6.23 -7.58
CA ILE A 130 -11.93 7.37 -7.19
C ILE A 130 -11.89 8.41 -8.32
N PHE A 131 -11.81 7.95 -9.57
CA PHE A 131 -11.55 8.80 -10.74
C PHE A 131 -12.81 9.12 -11.56
N GLY A 132 -13.95 8.52 -11.20
CA GLY A 132 -15.25 8.73 -11.87
C GLY A 132 -15.43 7.93 -13.16
N SER A 133 -14.37 7.62 -13.91
CA SER A 133 -14.42 6.76 -15.09
C SER A 133 -13.09 6.04 -15.30
N LEU A 134 -13.10 4.94 -16.08
CA LEU A 134 -11.91 4.14 -16.38
C LEU A 134 -10.86 4.93 -17.19
N GLU A 135 -11.30 5.84 -18.05
CA GLU A 135 -10.41 6.67 -18.85
C GLU A 135 -9.59 7.63 -18.00
N ASN A 136 -10.15 8.10 -16.89
CA ASN A 136 -9.48 9.00 -15.96
C ASN A 136 -8.51 8.29 -15.00
N VAL A 137 -8.63 6.96 -14.85
CA VAL A 137 -7.71 6.20 -14.00
C VAL A 137 -6.31 6.18 -14.62
N PRO A 138 -5.27 6.60 -13.91
CA PRO A 138 -3.90 6.51 -14.40
C PRO A 138 -3.55 5.08 -14.87
N ARG A 139 -2.69 4.99 -15.88
CA ARG A 139 -2.23 3.69 -16.41
C ARG A 139 -1.06 3.10 -15.62
N THR A 140 -0.44 3.91 -14.79
CA THR A 140 0.73 3.51 -14.00
C THR A 140 0.57 3.96 -12.55
N ALA A 141 1.33 3.35 -11.66
CA ALA A 141 1.38 3.70 -10.26
C ALA A 141 2.78 3.46 -9.69
N LEU A 142 3.08 4.12 -8.59
CA LEU A 142 4.22 3.82 -7.73
C LEU A 142 3.77 2.87 -6.63
N THR A 143 4.55 1.85 -6.33
CA THR A 143 4.24 0.90 -5.26
C THR A 143 5.50 0.38 -4.59
N ILE A 144 5.47 0.16 -3.27
CA ILE A 144 6.52 -0.61 -2.61
C ILE A 144 6.53 -2.03 -3.18
N GLY A 145 7.71 -2.64 -3.27
CA GLY A 145 7.85 -3.95 -3.87
C GLY A 145 7.59 -5.11 -2.89
N ILE A 146 7.54 -6.31 -3.43
CA ILE A 146 7.31 -7.54 -2.65
C ILE A 146 8.43 -7.74 -1.61
N LYS A 147 9.70 -7.49 -1.98
CA LYS A 147 10.82 -7.56 -1.03
C LYS A 147 10.62 -6.63 0.15
N THR A 148 10.18 -5.40 -0.10
CA THR A 148 9.93 -4.39 0.93
C THR A 148 8.79 -4.83 1.87
N ILE A 149 7.73 -5.43 1.29
CA ILE A 149 6.61 -6.00 2.04
C ILE A 149 7.08 -7.17 2.92
N LEU A 150 7.83 -8.11 2.35
CA LEU A 150 8.32 -9.29 3.06
C LEU A 150 9.37 -8.98 4.13
N ASN A 151 10.04 -7.85 4.05
CA ASN A 151 11.00 -7.39 5.05
C ASN A 151 10.33 -6.67 6.24
N ALA A 152 9.02 -6.42 6.22
CA ALA A 152 8.33 -5.86 7.37
C ALA A 152 8.33 -6.84 8.56
N ASN A 153 8.44 -6.35 9.80
CA ASN A 153 8.42 -7.20 10.98
C ASN A 153 7.08 -7.92 11.18
N LYS A 154 5.98 -7.26 10.81
CA LYS A 154 4.64 -7.81 10.85
C LYS A 154 3.80 -7.28 9.69
N VAL A 155 3.07 -8.18 9.03
CA VAL A 155 2.12 -7.85 7.98
C VAL A 155 0.71 -8.17 8.45
N VAL A 156 -0.20 -7.22 8.28
CA VAL A 156 -1.63 -7.38 8.56
C VAL A 156 -2.38 -7.13 7.25
N ILE A 157 -3.07 -8.15 6.79
CA ILE A 157 -3.91 -8.06 5.59
C ILE A 157 -5.37 -7.90 6.01
N THR A 158 -6.01 -6.90 5.44
CA THR A 158 -7.45 -6.68 5.63
C THR A 158 -8.21 -7.11 4.39
N ALA A 159 -9.19 -7.98 4.56
CA ALA A 159 -10.10 -8.43 3.52
C ALA A 159 -11.54 -8.31 4.01
N TRP A 160 -12.39 -7.59 3.29
CA TRP A 160 -13.76 -7.33 3.68
C TRP A 160 -14.74 -7.75 2.58
N GLY A 161 -15.79 -8.42 3.00
CA GLY A 161 -16.86 -8.88 2.12
C GLY A 161 -16.65 -10.29 1.61
N GLU A 162 -17.78 -10.95 1.31
CA GLU A 162 -17.82 -12.33 0.84
C GLU A 162 -17.10 -12.51 -0.51
N ASN A 163 -17.08 -11.46 -1.34
CA ASN A 163 -16.37 -11.44 -2.61
C ASN A 163 -14.84 -11.64 -2.49
N LYS A 164 -14.27 -11.45 -1.29
CA LYS A 164 -12.85 -11.70 -1.03
C LYS A 164 -12.54 -13.14 -0.57
N ALA A 165 -13.55 -13.94 -0.23
CA ALA A 165 -13.34 -15.27 0.35
C ALA A 165 -12.51 -16.18 -0.57
N ASP A 166 -12.85 -16.24 -1.86
CA ASP A 166 -12.16 -17.10 -2.82
C ASP A 166 -10.70 -16.69 -3.04
N ILE A 167 -10.41 -15.39 -3.15
CA ILE A 167 -9.03 -14.94 -3.35
C ILE A 167 -8.19 -15.09 -2.08
N VAL A 168 -8.76 -14.87 -0.90
CA VAL A 168 -8.07 -15.14 0.38
C VAL A 168 -7.75 -16.62 0.50
N LYS A 169 -8.69 -17.51 0.19
CA LYS A 169 -8.48 -18.95 0.18
C LYS A 169 -7.32 -19.33 -0.75
N LYS A 170 -7.32 -18.85 -2.01
CA LYS A 170 -6.25 -19.11 -2.97
C LYS A 170 -4.88 -18.64 -2.46
N VAL A 171 -4.83 -17.43 -1.94
CA VAL A 171 -3.59 -16.83 -1.42
C VAL A 171 -3.00 -17.60 -0.24
N VAL A 172 -3.87 -18.19 0.61
CA VAL A 172 -3.44 -18.90 1.82
C VAL A 172 -3.16 -20.38 1.57
N GLU A 173 -3.99 -21.05 0.75
CA GLU A 173 -3.97 -22.52 0.60
C GLU A 173 -3.24 -23.01 -0.65
N GLU A 174 -3.24 -22.24 -1.77
CA GLU A 174 -2.55 -22.65 -2.99
C GLU A 174 -1.05 -22.37 -2.93
N LYS A 175 -0.27 -23.05 -3.77
CA LYS A 175 1.17 -22.79 -3.87
C LYS A 175 1.42 -21.34 -4.29
N PHE A 176 2.31 -20.65 -3.56
CA PHE A 176 2.64 -19.27 -3.90
C PHE A 176 3.19 -19.13 -5.32
N SER A 177 2.83 -18.06 -5.97
CA SER A 177 3.25 -17.74 -7.34
C SER A 177 3.24 -16.22 -7.55
N ASP A 178 3.85 -15.79 -8.65
CA ASP A 178 3.81 -14.38 -9.09
C ASP A 178 2.45 -13.97 -9.68
N THR A 179 1.55 -14.92 -9.92
CA THR A 179 0.18 -14.65 -10.39
C THR A 179 -0.64 -13.89 -9.33
N PHE A 180 -0.44 -14.24 -8.06
CA PHE A 180 -1.09 -13.61 -6.91
C PHE A 180 -0.01 -13.10 -5.98
N SER A 181 0.37 -11.83 -6.08
CA SER A 181 1.49 -11.32 -5.28
C SER A 181 1.28 -11.46 -3.77
N ALA A 182 0.05 -11.49 -3.28
CA ALA A 182 -0.26 -11.76 -1.89
C ALA A 182 0.13 -13.18 -1.43
N SER A 183 0.22 -14.15 -2.34
CA SER A 183 0.62 -15.53 -1.98
C SER A 183 2.07 -15.63 -1.51
N TYR A 184 2.93 -14.67 -1.87
CA TYR A 184 4.28 -14.61 -1.32
C TYR A 184 4.32 -14.42 0.21
N LEU A 185 3.23 -13.92 0.81
CA LEU A 185 3.11 -13.81 2.27
C LEU A 185 3.18 -15.16 2.99
N GLN A 186 2.95 -16.28 2.31
CA GLN A 186 3.16 -17.63 2.87
C GLN A 186 4.63 -17.86 3.29
N THR A 187 5.57 -17.09 2.76
CA THR A 187 7.00 -17.15 3.13
C THR A 187 7.35 -16.25 4.31
N HIS A 188 6.42 -15.42 4.77
CA HIS A 188 6.64 -14.46 5.84
C HIS A 188 6.23 -15.05 7.20
N SER A 189 7.10 -14.94 8.21
CA SER A 189 6.91 -15.58 9.52
C SER A 189 5.83 -14.96 10.41
N ASN A 190 5.39 -13.75 10.11
CA ASN A 190 4.49 -12.99 11.00
C ASN A 190 3.41 -12.23 10.19
N VAL A 191 2.46 -12.99 9.62
CA VAL A 191 1.32 -12.46 8.88
C VAL A 191 0.03 -12.73 9.63
N LYS A 192 -0.90 -11.77 9.56
CA LYS A 192 -2.31 -11.95 9.97
C LYS A 192 -3.24 -11.54 8.83
N PHE A 193 -4.26 -12.36 8.62
CA PHE A 193 -5.42 -12.08 7.77
C PHE A 193 -6.62 -11.76 8.65
#